data_3348c81d21116ad37700906c1e8960db
#
_entry.id   3348c81d21116ad37700906c1e8960db
#
_cell.length_a   1.000
_cell.length_b   1.000
_cell.length_c   1.000
_cell.angle_alpha   90.00
_cell.angle_beta   90.00
_cell.angle_gamma   90.00
#
_symmetry.space_group_name_H-M   'P 1'
#
loop_
_entity.id
_entity.type
_entity.pdbx_description
1 polymer ?
#
loop_
_entity_poly.entity_id
_entity_poly.type
_entity_poly.pdbx_seq_one_letter_code
_entity_poly.pdbx_strand_id
1 'polypeptide(L)'
;MAEFDAVIVGAGFAGLYMLHKLRGLGLTCRVLEAGSGVGGTWFWNRYPGARCDVESFSYSYSFSEEIEQEWDWSHRYAMQPEILAYANFVADRLELRRDISFGTRVSAAQYDEKQQHW
;
A
#
# COMPACT_ATOMS: atom_id res chain seq x y z
N MET A 1 -16.49 -19.41 -0.48
CA MET A 1 -15.22 -18.70 -0.72
C MET A 1 -15.49 -17.34 -1.35
N ALA A 2 -14.76 -16.33 -0.92
CA ALA A 2 -14.86 -15.02 -1.55
C ALA A 2 -14.12 -15.04 -2.90
N GLU A 3 -14.70 -14.42 -3.88
CA GLU A 3 -14.10 -14.23 -5.19
C GLU A 3 -13.86 -12.74 -5.44
N PHE A 4 -12.72 -12.43 -6.04
CA PHE A 4 -12.33 -11.08 -6.38
C PHE A 4 -11.85 -11.02 -7.82
N ASP A 5 -12.00 -9.87 -8.46
CA ASP A 5 -11.41 -9.64 -9.78
C ASP A 5 -9.89 -9.61 -9.70
N ALA A 6 -9.36 -9.12 -8.58
CA ALA A 6 -7.91 -9.07 -8.35
C ALA A 6 -7.57 -9.28 -6.87
N VAL A 7 -6.47 -9.99 -6.63
CA VAL A 7 -5.86 -10.11 -5.30
C VAL A 7 -4.45 -9.51 -5.38
N ILE A 8 -4.14 -8.67 -4.41
CA ILE A 8 -2.86 -7.96 -4.33
C ILE A 8 -2.12 -8.48 -3.10
N VAL A 9 -0.87 -8.84 -3.25
CA VAL A 9 -0.03 -9.30 -2.15
C VAL A 9 0.84 -8.14 -1.67
N GLY A 10 0.61 -7.72 -0.41
CA GLY A 10 1.36 -6.65 0.24
C GLY A 10 0.68 -5.29 0.19
N ALA A 11 0.72 -4.58 1.32
CA ALA A 11 0.16 -3.24 1.49
C ALA A 11 1.25 -2.18 1.64
N GLY A 12 2.33 -2.32 0.87
CA GLY A 12 3.33 -1.27 0.69
C GLY A 12 2.86 -0.23 -0.31
N PHE A 13 3.73 0.67 -0.72
CA PHE A 13 3.39 1.75 -1.66
C PHE A 13 2.82 1.23 -2.97
N ALA A 14 3.40 0.17 -3.53
CA ALA A 14 2.91 -0.42 -4.78
C ALA A 14 1.52 -1.02 -4.62
N GLY A 15 1.29 -1.79 -3.53
CA GLY A 15 0.01 -2.43 -3.27
C GLY A 15 -1.11 -1.44 -3.01
N LEU A 16 -0.84 -0.38 -2.26
CA LEU A 16 -1.81 0.69 -2.01
C LEU A 16 -2.22 1.39 -3.31
N TYR A 17 -1.25 1.70 -4.15
CA TYR A 17 -1.53 2.33 -5.45
C TYR A 17 -2.32 1.39 -6.38
N MET A 18 -1.93 0.13 -6.45
CA MET A 18 -2.64 -0.86 -7.28
C MET A 18 -4.10 -1.00 -6.84
N LEU A 19 -4.35 -1.10 -5.54
CA LEU A 19 -5.71 -1.18 -5.01
C LEU A 19 -6.53 0.04 -5.43
N HIS A 20 -5.98 1.24 -5.25
CA HIS A 20 -6.65 2.48 -5.66
C HIS A 20 -6.99 2.48 -7.15
N LYS A 21 -6.04 2.10 -8.00
CA LYS A 21 -6.22 2.07 -9.46
C LYS A 21 -7.28 1.06 -9.89
N LEU A 22 -7.21 -0.15 -9.38
CA LEU A 22 -8.16 -1.21 -9.76
C LEU A 22 -9.57 -0.91 -9.26
N ARG A 23 -9.70 -0.34 -8.06
CA ARG A 23 -11.01 0.13 -7.58
C ARG A 23 -11.59 1.22 -8.48
N GLY A 24 -10.75 2.13 -8.95
CA GLY A 24 -11.15 3.17 -9.89
C GLY A 24 -11.67 2.63 -11.23
N LEU A 25 -11.27 1.41 -11.59
CA LEU A 25 -11.78 0.70 -12.77
C LEU A 25 -13.06 -0.10 -12.49
N GLY A 26 -13.58 -0.06 -11.26
CA GLY A 26 -14.78 -0.79 -10.87
C GLY A 26 -14.54 -2.25 -10.52
N LEU A 27 -13.28 -2.66 -10.32
CA LEU A 27 -12.94 -4.04 -10.01
C LEU A 27 -13.04 -4.30 -8.50
N THR A 28 -13.45 -5.52 -8.15
CA THR A 28 -13.41 -5.98 -6.75
C THR A 28 -12.01 -6.48 -6.42
N CYS A 29 -11.43 -5.97 -5.34
CA CYS A 29 -10.06 -6.27 -4.98
C CYS A 29 -9.92 -6.63 -3.50
N ARG A 30 -8.91 -7.44 -3.18
CA ARG A 30 -8.49 -7.71 -1.82
C ARG A 30 -6.98 -7.66 -1.75
N VAL A 31 -6.46 -6.89 -0.80
CA VAL A 31 -5.03 -6.90 -0.47
C VAL A 31 -4.81 -7.83 0.71
N LEU A 32 -3.83 -8.72 0.59
CA LEU A 32 -3.42 -9.64 1.65
C LEU A 32 -2.07 -9.15 2.18
N GLU A 33 -2.06 -8.64 3.42
CA GLU A 33 -0.87 -8.10 4.06
C GLU A 33 -0.46 -8.94 5.27
N ALA A 34 0.80 -9.38 5.28
CA ALA A 34 1.33 -10.20 6.38
C ALA A 34 1.46 -9.42 7.69
N GLY A 35 1.76 -8.12 7.62
CA GLY A 35 1.89 -7.26 8.78
C GLY A 35 0.55 -6.81 9.35
N SER A 36 0.62 -6.08 10.47
CA SER A 36 -0.56 -5.51 11.12
C SER A 36 -0.92 -4.11 10.62
N GLY A 37 -0.16 -3.58 9.68
CA GLY A 37 -0.38 -2.24 9.14
C GLY A 37 0.16 -2.07 7.73
N VAL A 38 -0.17 -0.94 7.13
CA VAL A 38 0.33 -0.54 5.81
C VAL A 38 1.73 0.04 5.90
N GLY A 39 2.44 0.12 4.77
CA GLY A 39 3.71 0.80 4.67
C GLY A 39 4.85 -0.05 4.12
N GLY A 40 4.72 -1.37 4.08
CA GLY A 40 5.72 -2.27 3.51
C GLY A 40 7.10 -2.07 4.16
N THR A 41 8.08 -1.68 3.35
CA THR A 41 9.44 -1.38 3.84
C THR A 41 9.45 -0.49 5.08
N TRP A 42 8.59 0.51 5.12
CA TRP A 42 8.55 1.48 6.22
C TRP A 42 7.74 1.00 7.42
N PHE A 43 6.95 -0.02 7.27
CA PHE A 43 6.33 -0.74 8.37
C PHE A 43 7.33 -1.66 9.07
N TRP A 44 8.16 -2.38 8.29
CA TRP A 44 9.08 -3.39 8.83
C TRP A 44 10.40 -2.82 9.30
N ASN A 45 10.95 -1.80 8.65
CA ASN A 45 12.29 -1.28 8.92
C ASN A 45 12.25 -0.07 9.84
N ARG A 46 12.30 -0.32 11.14
CA ARG A 46 12.16 0.69 12.21
C ARG A 46 13.44 0.92 13.01
N TYR A 47 14.59 0.60 12.45
CA TYR A 47 15.85 0.80 13.12
C TYR A 47 16.17 2.30 13.28
N PRO A 48 16.99 2.67 14.32
CA PRO A 48 17.36 4.07 14.53
C PRO A 48 18.07 4.66 13.30
N GLY A 49 17.61 5.81 12.85
CA GLY A 49 18.19 6.48 11.69
C GLY A 49 17.67 6.00 10.34
N ALA A 50 16.73 5.06 10.29
CA ALA A 50 16.13 4.61 9.04
C ALA A 50 15.55 5.81 8.29
N ARG A 51 15.99 6.01 7.05
CA ARG A 51 15.69 7.21 6.25
C ARG A 51 15.69 6.87 4.77
N CYS A 52 14.89 7.59 4.00
CA CYS A 52 14.90 7.49 2.56
C CYS A 52 16.12 8.19 1.98
N ASP A 53 16.70 7.62 0.94
CA ASP A 53 17.82 8.18 0.16
C ASP A 53 17.32 8.94 -1.09
N VAL A 54 16.02 9.05 -1.25
CA VAL A 54 15.36 9.81 -2.31
C VAL A 54 14.65 11.01 -1.69
N GLU A 55 14.65 12.15 -2.38
CA GLU A 55 13.96 13.33 -1.90
C GLU A 55 12.47 13.08 -1.67
N SER A 56 11.94 13.62 -0.57
CA SER A 56 10.58 13.32 -0.10
C SER A 56 9.50 13.59 -1.16
N PHE A 57 9.59 14.70 -1.88
CA PHE A 57 8.58 15.01 -2.88
C PHE A 57 8.62 14.06 -4.09
N SER A 58 9.76 13.42 -4.36
CA SER A 58 9.88 12.37 -5.38
C SER A 58 9.48 11.00 -4.85
N TYR A 59 9.56 10.81 -3.53
CA TYR A 59 9.16 9.57 -2.86
C TYR A 59 7.75 9.69 -2.30
N SER A 60 6.84 10.18 -3.12
CA SER A 60 5.44 10.35 -2.79
C SER A 60 4.58 10.14 -4.03
N TYR A 61 3.31 9.87 -3.81
CA TYR A 61 2.38 9.67 -4.92
C TYR A 61 2.09 10.99 -5.64
N SER A 62 1.97 10.92 -6.95
CA SER A 62 1.65 12.07 -7.80
C SER A 62 0.32 11.92 -8.56
N PHE A 63 -0.43 10.87 -8.28
CA PHE A 63 -1.67 10.59 -8.99
C PHE A 63 -2.86 11.46 -8.53
N SER A 64 -2.74 12.15 -7.41
CA SER A 64 -3.80 12.97 -6.83
C SER A 64 -3.24 14.29 -6.33
N GLU A 65 -3.67 15.38 -6.93
CA GLU A 65 -3.31 16.73 -6.51
C GLU A 65 -3.78 17.03 -5.09
N GLU A 66 -4.96 16.52 -4.72
CA GLU A 66 -5.50 16.70 -3.36
C GLU A 66 -4.58 16.09 -2.31
N ILE A 67 -4.09 14.87 -2.54
CA ILE A 67 -3.16 14.20 -1.62
C ILE A 67 -1.84 14.97 -1.55
N GLU A 68 -1.33 15.43 -2.68
CA GLU A 68 -0.10 16.22 -2.70
C GLU A 68 -0.24 17.52 -1.89
N GLN A 69 -1.37 18.18 -1.99
CA GLN A 69 -1.62 19.44 -1.27
C GLN A 69 -1.93 19.24 0.22
N GLU A 70 -2.52 18.12 0.59
CA GLU A 70 -2.88 17.82 1.98
C GLU A 70 -1.70 17.31 2.83
N TRP A 71 -0.59 16.93 2.21
CA TRP A 71 0.56 16.37 2.92
C TRP A 71 1.79 17.27 2.79
N ASP A 72 2.35 17.65 3.93
CA ASP A 72 3.58 18.43 4.01
C ASP A 72 4.72 17.56 4.55
N TRP A 73 5.82 17.52 3.82
CA TRP A 73 7.04 16.85 4.28
C TRP A 73 7.89 17.79 5.12
N SER A 74 8.38 17.30 6.27
CA SER A 74 9.20 18.07 7.18
C SER A 74 10.70 18.07 6.83
N HIS A 75 11.14 17.09 6.03
CA HIS A 75 12.53 16.91 5.64
C HIS A 75 12.67 16.68 4.15
N ARG A 76 13.79 17.12 3.60
CA ARG A 76 14.13 16.82 2.19
C ARG A 76 14.28 15.33 1.96
N TYR A 77 14.87 14.62 2.94
CA TYR A 77 14.98 13.17 2.94
C TYR A 77 14.26 12.65 4.20
N ALA A 78 13.06 12.15 4.03
CA ALA A 78 12.20 11.79 5.14
C ALA A 78 12.70 10.58 5.92
N MET A 79 12.47 10.58 7.21
CA MET A 79 12.77 9.47 8.10
C MET A 79 11.62 8.46 8.13
N GLN A 80 11.91 7.24 8.59
CA GLN A 80 10.94 6.15 8.65
C GLN A 80 9.60 6.52 9.29
N PRO A 81 9.55 7.18 10.46
CA PRO A 81 8.25 7.50 11.07
C PRO A 81 7.37 8.39 10.20
N GLU A 82 7.95 9.36 9.50
CA GLU A 82 7.21 10.26 8.64
C GLU A 82 6.71 9.54 7.38
N ILE A 83 7.53 8.69 6.79
CA ILE A 83 7.12 7.92 5.59
C ILE A 83 6.02 6.93 5.95
N LEU A 84 6.11 6.29 7.11
CA LEU A 84 5.06 5.41 7.60
C LEU A 84 3.76 6.20 7.85
N ALA A 85 3.86 7.38 8.46
CA ALA A 85 2.70 8.26 8.67
C ALA A 85 2.06 8.66 7.33
N TYR A 86 2.88 8.92 6.31
CA TYR A 86 2.39 9.22 4.96
C TYR A 86 1.62 8.04 4.35
N ALA A 87 2.15 6.82 4.44
CA ALA A 87 1.46 5.63 3.95
C ALA A 87 0.10 5.43 4.66
N ASN A 88 0.06 5.64 5.98
CA ASN A 88 -1.18 5.58 6.75
C ASN A 88 -2.15 6.68 6.34
N PHE A 89 -1.67 7.91 6.13
CA PHE A 89 -2.48 9.01 5.64
C PHE A 89 -3.15 8.68 4.30
N VAL A 90 -2.38 8.15 3.34
CA VAL A 90 -2.92 7.76 2.03
C VAL A 90 -3.95 6.65 2.16
N ALA A 91 -3.67 5.62 2.96
CA ALA A 91 -4.60 4.52 3.18
C ALA A 91 -5.93 4.99 3.79
N ASP A 92 -5.87 5.92 4.74
CA ASP A 92 -7.06 6.49 5.39
C ASP A 92 -7.81 7.44 4.45
N ARG A 93 -7.08 8.34 3.79
CA ARG A 93 -7.68 9.34 2.89
C ARG A 93 -8.43 8.70 1.72
N LEU A 94 -7.92 7.60 1.19
CA LEU A 94 -8.54 6.88 0.07
C LEU A 94 -9.40 5.70 0.52
N GLU A 95 -9.59 5.53 1.83
CA GLU A 95 -10.40 4.43 2.40
C GLU A 95 -9.95 3.05 1.90
N LEU A 96 -8.64 2.82 1.85
CA LEU A 96 -8.09 1.57 1.32
C LEU A 96 -8.18 0.41 2.31
N ARG A 97 -8.18 0.71 3.62
CA ARG A 97 -8.11 -0.32 4.67
C ARG A 97 -9.26 -1.33 4.62
N ARG A 98 -10.43 -0.91 4.19
CA ARG A 98 -11.60 -1.81 4.10
C ARG A 98 -11.36 -3.01 3.17
N ASP A 99 -10.47 -2.86 2.20
CA ASP A 99 -10.15 -3.92 1.24
C ASP A 99 -8.81 -4.59 1.53
N ILE A 100 -8.25 -4.36 2.71
CA ILE A 100 -6.98 -4.96 3.14
C ILE A 100 -7.24 -5.94 4.29
N SER A 101 -6.78 -7.16 4.13
CA SER A 101 -6.76 -8.16 5.19
C SER A 101 -5.37 -8.20 5.80
N PHE A 102 -5.22 -7.69 7.02
CA PHE A 102 -3.97 -7.68 7.76
C PHE A 102 -3.71 -9.02 8.45
N GLY A 103 -2.48 -9.26 8.88
CA GLY A 103 -2.10 -10.49 9.54
C GLY A 103 -2.31 -11.74 8.68
N THR A 104 -2.26 -11.56 7.37
CA THR A 104 -2.58 -12.60 6.39
C THR A 104 -1.39 -12.78 5.44
N ARG A 105 -0.66 -13.87 5.63
CA ARG A 105 0.52 -14.18 4.81
C ARG A 105 0.14 -15.12 3.67
N VAL A 106 0.43 -14.74 2.45
CA VAL A 106 0.29 -15.61 1.28
C VAL A 106 1.44 -16.60 1.29
N SER A 107 1.13 -17.88 1.35
CA SER A 107 2.12 -18.96 1.33
C SER A 107 2.28 -19.60 -0.04
N ALA A 108 1.26 -19.54 -0.87
CA ALA A 108 1.28 -20.07 -2.23
C ALA A 108 0.18 -19.43 -3.07
N ALA A 109 0.43 -19.38 -4.37
CA ALA A 109 -0.58 -18.99 -5.36
C ALA A 109 -0.53 -20.04 -6.47
N GLN A 110 -1.66 -20.69 -6.73
CA GLN A 110 -1.76 -21.75 -7.74
C GLN A 110 -2.84 -21.38 -8.76
N TYR A 111 -2.49 -21.44 -10.02
CA TYR A 111 -3.42 -21.15 -11.09
C TYR A 111 -4.17 -22.41 -11.51
N ASP A 112 -5.50 -22.34 -11.51
CA ASP A 112 -6.36 -23.41 -12.00
C ASP A 112 -6.70 -23.15 -13.46
N GLU A 113 -6.07 -23.94 -14.37
CA GLU A 113 -6.26 -23.77 -15.81
C GLU A 113 -7.67 -24.11 -16.28
N LYS A 114 -8.37 -24.99 -15.58
CA LYS A 114 -9.73 -25.39 -15.97
C LYS A 114 -10.74 -24.31 -15.67
N GLN A 115 -10.59 -23.66 -14.52
CA GLN A 115 -11.46 -22.59 -14.09
C GLN A 115 -10.93 -21.19 -14.45
N GLN A 116 -9.69 -21.14 -14.94
CA GLN A 116 -9.00 -19.91 -15.33
C GLN A 116 -8.95 -18.87 -14.21
N HIS A 117 -8.58 -19.31 -13.01
CA HIS A 117 -8.39 -18.42 -11.86
C HIS A 117 -7.29 -18.93 -10.93
N TRP A 118 -6.85 -18.06 -10.06
CA TRP A 118 -5.87 -18.33 -9.01
C TRP A 118 -6.55 -18.91 -7.76
#